data_2aecf92b89ab9a6457d7b458e6f1594d
#
_entry.id   2aecf92b89ab9a6457d7b458e6f1594d
#
_cell.length_a   1.000
_cell.length_b   1.000
_cell.length_c   1.000
_cell.angle_alpha   90.00
_cell.angle_beta   90.00
_cell.angle_gamma   90.00
#
_symmetry.space_group_name_H-M   'P 1'
#
loop_
_entity.id
_entity.type
_entity.pdbx_description
1 polymer ?
#
loop_
_entity_poly.entity_id
_entity_poly.type
_entity_poly.pdbx_seq_one_letter_code
_entity_poly.pdbx_strand_id
1 'polypeptide(L)'
;MGFIKKIVRFAAISAGIYLVIAVGLILSQWPAGKVDGDGLHFDRMVLKTPPIEPEFFTLSDNTRMAVRLFEGDGPLVVVVHGSGGHGSGYNWLAEQFAAGGAKVVLPDLRGHGLTEGPRGDVQYIGQMEDDLAELITTYQEDGQEVIMVGHSSGGGLTIRFAGGAHGDMLDGAVLIAPFLKHDAPTSRTDAGGWAQPLVRRFIGLSMLNGVGITAANG
;
A
#
# COMPACT_ATOMS: atom_id res chain seq x y z
N MET A 1 -20.74 43.22 -20.65
CA MET A 1 -19.59 42.49 -21.30
C MET A 1 -18.24 42.69 -20.58
N GLY A 2 -17.93 43.88 -20.00
CA GLY A 2 -16.64 44.13 -19.33
C GLY A 2 -16.40 43.35 -18.03
N PHE A 3 -17.44 43.16 -17.20
CA PHE A 3 -17.34 42.51 -15.89
C PHE A 3 -17.08 41.01 -16.04
N ILE A 4 -17.78 40.31 -16.89
CA ILE A 4 -17.59 38.87 -17.17
C ILE A 4 -16.18 38.60 -17.70
N LYS A 5 -15.66 39.46 -18.61
CA LYS A 5 -14.28 39.32 -19.12
C LYS A 5 -13.23 39.48 -17.99
N LYS A 6 -13.47 40.33 -17.01
CA LYS A 6 -12.58 40.50 -15.84
C LYS A 6 -12.58 39.22 -14.96
N ILE A 7 -13.76 38.64 -14.71
CA ILE A 7 -13.89 37.41 -13.92
C ILE A 7 -13.18 36.26 -14.64
N VAL A 8 -13.43 36.06 -15.93
CA VAL A 8 -12.79 35.01 -16.74
C VAL A 8 -11.27 35.18 -16.74
N ARG A 9 -10.78 36.43 -16.92
CA ARG A 9 -9.34 36.70 -16.88
C ARG A 9 -8.75 36.41 -15.51
N PHE A 10 -9.42 36.79 -14.42
CA PHE A 10 -8.99 36.51 -13.05
C PHE A 10 -8.92 34.99 -12.82
N ALA A 11 -9.97 34.25 -13.17
CA ALA A 11 -10.02 32.78 -13.05
C ALA A 11 -8.89 32.10 -13.84
N ALA A 12 -8.65 32.53 -15.09
CA ALA A 12 -7.58 32.00 -15.91
C ALA A 12 -6.17 32.24 -15.33
N ILE A 13 -5.94 33.46 -14.79
CA ILE A 13 -4.67 33.78 -14.13
C ILE A 13 -4.49 32.93 -12.87
N SER A 14 -5.54 32.81 -12.05
CA SER A 14 -5.50 32.00 -10.82
C SER A 14 -5.22 30.52 -11.13
N ALA A 15 -5.87 29.96 -12.14
CA ALA A 15 -5.60 28.60 -12.62
C ALA A 15 -4.15 28.44 -13.12
N GLY A 16 -3.65 29.42 -13.87
CA GLY A 16 -2.26 29.42 -14.33
C GLY A 16 -1.26 29.46 -13.18
N ILE A 17 -1.47 30.32 -12.19
CA ILE A 17 -0.62 30.38 -10.99
C ILE A 17 -0.67 29.04 -10.22
N TYR A 18 -1.86 28.45 -10.04
CA TYR A 18 -2.03 27.17 -9.38
C TYR A 18 -1.21 26.06 -10.05
N LEU A 19 -1.29 25.96 -11.38
CA LEU A 19 -0.54 24.98 -12.17
C LEU A 19 0.97 25.23 -12.08
N VAL A 20 1.42 26.47 -12.16
CA VAL A 20 2.85 26.82 -12.02
C VAL A 20 3.38 26.43 -10.65
N ILE A 21 2.61 26.66 -9.57
CA ILE A 21 2.99 26.24 -8.22
C ILE A 21 3.07 24.70 -8.15
N ALA A 22 2.05 23.99 -8.63
CA ALA A 22 2.02 22.53 -8.60
C ALA A 22 3.22 21.91 -9.33
N VAL A 23 3.47 22.35 -10.57
CA VAL A 23 4.61 21.90 -11.38
C VAL A 23 5.95 22.29 -10.74
N GLY A 24 6.07 23.50 -10.22
CA GLY A 24 7.28 23.97 -9.52
C GLY A 24 7.59 23.13 -8.29
N LEU A 25 6.59 22.72 -7.51
CA LEU A 25 6.75 21.83 -6.37
C LEU A 25 7.24 20.44 -6.81
N ILE A 26 6.67 19.87 -7.87
CA ILE A 26 7.09 18.58 -8.44
C ILE A 26 8.55 18.65 -8.91
N LEU A 27 8.88 19.64 -9.73
CA LEU A 27 10.21 19.80 -10.31
C LEU A 27 11.28 20.14 -9.26
N SER A 28 10.91 20.80 -8.15
CA SER A 28 11.84 21.13 -7.06
C SER A 28 12.46 19.90 -6.37
N GLN A 29 11.90 18.72 -6.58
CA GLN A 29 12.41 17.43 -6.07
C GLN A 29 12.57 16.40 -7.22
N TRP A 30 12.88 16.85 -8.42
CA TRP A 30 13.16 16.03 -9.59
C TRP A 30 14.59 16.31 -10.13
N PRO A 31 15.37 15.28 -10.51
CA PRO A 31 15.12 13.86 -10.20
C PRO A 31 15.17 13.60 -8.69
N ALA A 32 14.45 12.58 -8.23
CA ALA A 32 14.59 12.15 -6.85
C ALA A 32 16.07 11.84 -6.58
N GLY A 33 16.66 12.50 -5.59
CA GLY A 33 18.05 12.24 -5.20
C GLY A 33 18.22 10.76 -4.84
N LYS A 34 19.39 10.19 -5.11
CA LYS A 34 19.73 8.89 -4.55
C LYS A 34 19.74 9.03 -3.04
N VAL A 35 19.09 8.11 -2.35
CA VAL A 35 19.20 8.01 -0.90
C VAL A 35 20.60 7.51 -0.63
N ASP A 36 21.49 8.39 -0.11
CA ASP A 36 22.81 8.01 0.34
C ASP A 36 22.66 7.30 1.68
N GLY A 37 22.56 5.99 1.64
CA GLY A 37 22.47 5.14 2.84
C GLY A 37 22.47 3.67 2.45
N ASP A 38 22.84 2.84 3.41
CA ASP A 38 22.76 1.40 3.31
C ASP A 38 21.26 1.02 3.46
N GLY A 39 20.50 1.23 2.37
CA GLY A 39 19.05 1.03 2.34
C GLY A 39 18.64 -0.37 2.80
N LEU A 40 17.35 -0.62 2.95
CA LEU A 40 16.85 -1.95 3.27
C LEU A 40 17.25 -2.93 2.16
N HIS A 41 18.23 -3.79 2.45
CA HIS A 41 18.70 -4.83 1.53
C HIS A 41 17.77 -6.04 1.59
N PHE A 42 16.63 -5.97 0.92
CA PHE A 42 15.70 -7.09 0.79
C PHE A 42 16.33 -8.28 0.03
N ASP A 43 17.31 -8.00 -0.84
CA ASP A 43 18.12 -9.00 -1.56
C ASP A 43 18.98 -9.88 -0.64
N ARG A 44 19.32 -9.41 0.55
CA ARG A 44 20.05 -10.17 1.58
C ARG A 44 19.17 -11.12 2.38
N MET A 45 17.86 -10.95 2.33
CA MET A 45 16.91 -11.90 2.89
C MET A 45 16.77 -13.10 1.93
N VAL A 46 17.82 -13.94 1.87
CA VAL A 46 17.76 -15.19 1.12
C VAL A 46 16.72 -16.08 1.78
N LEU A 47 15.55 -16.11 1.19
CA LEU A 47 14.48 -17.03 1.60
C LEU A 47 14.92 -18.43 1.24
N LYS A 48 15.15 -19.27 2.25
CA LYS A 48 15.49 -20.69 2.08
C LYS A 48 14.27 -21.52 1.67
N THR A 49 13.11 -20.92 1.58
CA THR A 49 11.85 -21.57 1.24
C THR A 49 11.69 -21.66 -0.27
N PRO A 50 11.32 -22.82 -0.81
CA PRO A 50 10.99 -22.95 -2.22
C PRO A 50 9.92 -21.94 -2.63
N PRO A 51 9.96 -21.41 -3.86
CA PRO A 51 8.89 -20.56 -4.35
C PRO A 51 7.57 -21.35 -4.36
N ILE A 52 6.54 -20.77 -3.76
CA ILE A 52 5.18 -21.30 -3.83
C ILE A 52 4.48 -20.56 -4.96
N GLU A 53 3.99 -21.32 -5.94
CA GLU A 53 3.23 -20.77 -7.05
C GLU A 53 1.94 -20.13 -6.52
N PRO A 54 1.64 -18.88 -6.89
CA PRO A 54 0.41 -18.24 -6.46
C PRO A 54 -0.77 -18.79 -7.25
N GLU A 55 -1.90 -18.85 -6.61
CA GLU A 55 -3.19 -18.87 -7.29
C GLU A 55 -3.68 -17.46 -7.53
N PHE A 56 -4.71 -17.30 -8.36
CA PHE A 56 -5.30 -16.02 -8.68
C PHE A 56 -6.79 -16.05 -8.40
N PHE A 57 -7.27 -15.07 -7.64
CA PHE A 57 -8.70 -14.81 -7.58
C PHE A 57 -9.02 -13.44 -8.18
N THR A 58 -10.26 -13.26 -8.59
CA THR A 58 -10.68 -12.03 -9.26
C THR A 58 -11.52 -11.19 -8.30
N LEU A 59 -11.03 -9.98 -8.03
CA LEU A 59 -11.75 -8.97 -7.26
C LEU A 59 -13.01 -8.49 -8.02
N SER A 60 -13.93 -7.85 -7.32
CA SER A 60 -15.20 -7.35 -7.86
C SER A 60 -15.01 -6.33 -9.00
N ASP A 61 -13.87 -5.64 -9.05
CA ASP A 61 -13.50 -4.71 -10.12
C ASP A 61 -12.78 -5.39 -11.32
N ASN A 62 -12.75 -6.73 -11.36
CA ASN A 62 -12.06 -7.57 -12.32
C ASN A 62 -10.51 -7.57 -12.21
N THR A 63 -9.93 -6.99 -11.18
CA THR A 63 -8.49 -7.10 -10.94
C THR A 63 -8.14 -8.54 -10.52
N ARG A 64 -7.11 -9.13 -11.13
CA ARG A 64 -6.59 -10.44 -10.75
C ARG A 64 -5.56 -10.27 -9.64
N MET A 65 -5.87 -10.77 -8.45
CA MET A 65 -4.99 -10.75 -7.28
C MET A 65 -4.27 -12.09 -7.15
N ALA A 66 -2.96 -12.04 -7.05
CA ALA A 66 -2.12 -13.21 -6.79
C ALA A 66 -2.08 -13.48 -5.27
N VAL A 67 -2.29 -14.73 -4.90
CA VAL A 67 -2.39 -15.17 -3.51
C VAL A 67 -1.62 -16.47 -3.33
N ARG A 68 -0.90 -16.60 -2.23
CA ARG A 68 -0.30 -17.88 -1.82
C ARG A 68 -1.04 -18.39 -0.61
N LEU A 69 -1.55 -19.60 -0.71
CA LEU A 69 -2.36 -20.25 0.30
C LEU A 69 -1.53 -21.35 0.99
N PHE A 70 -1.62 -21.38 2.31
CA PHE A 70 -1.16 -22.47 3.16
C PHE A 70 -2.36 -22.99 3.92
N GLU A 71 -2.71 -24.24 3.67
CA GLU A 71 -3.88 -24.88 4.27
C GLU A 71 -3.70 -25.11 5.77
N GLY A 72 -4.81 -25.06 6.51
CA GLY A 72 -4.89 -25.31 7.94
C GLY A 72 -6.32 -25.21 8.42
N ASP A 73 -6.65 -25.86 9.54
CA ASP A 73 -8.00 -25.92 10.12
C ASP A 73 -8.20 -24.88 11.25
N GLY A 74 -7.15 -24.09 11.56
CA GLY A 74 -7.15 -23.06 12.61
C GLY A 74 -7.61 -21.68 12.09
N PRO A 75 -7.22 -20.58 12.76
CA PRO A 75 -7.59 -19.25 12.34
C PRO A 75 -7.06 -18.90 10.94
N LEU A 76 -7.81 -18.08 10.21
CA LEU A 76 -7.34 -17.46 8.98
C LEU A 76 -6.33 -16.35 9.33
N VAL A 77 -5.10 -16.50 8.85
CA VAL A 77 -4.04 -15.49 9.02
C VAL A 77 -3.76 -14.83 7.67
N VAL A 78 -4.08 -13.55 7.54
CA VAL A 78 -3.78 -12.74 6.36
C VAL A 78 -2.49 -11.96 6.59
N VAL A 79 -1.42 -12.25 5.84
CA VAL A 79 -0.13 -11.58 5.99
C VAL A 79 0.05 -10.50 4.92
N VAL A 80 0.08 -9.25 5.34
CA VAL A 80 0.13 -8.06 4.49
C VAL A 80 1.57 -7.54 4.42
N HIS A 81 2.14 -7.56 3.21
CA HIS A 81 3.52 -7.16 2.97
C HIS A 81 3.73 -5.64 3.01
N GLY A 82 5.01 -5.22 3.16
CA GLY A 82 5.40 -3.82 3.11
C GLY A 82 5.62 -3.29 1.69
N SER A 83 5.87 -1.98 1.57
CA SER A 83 6.13 -1.28 0.30
C SER A 83 7.26 -1.93 -0.49
N GLY A 84 7.06 -2.07 -1.81
CA GLY A 84 8.02 -2.72 -2.71
C GLY A 84 8.14 -4.23 -2.51
N GLY A 85 7.43 -4.82 -1.54
CA GLY A 85 7.38 -6.26 -1.29
C GLY A 85 6.30 -6.96 -2.10
N HIS A 86 6.18 -8.24 -1.84
CA HIS A 86 5.14 -9.14 -2.35
C HIS A 86 4.96 -10.31 -1.39
N GLY A 87 3.86 -11.06 -1.49
CA GLY A 87 3.52 -12.13 -0.55
C GLY A 87 4.61 -13.18 -0.39
N SER A 88 5.28 -13.61 -1.47
CA SER A 88 6.31 -14.65 -1.38
C SER A 88 7.50 -14.28 -0.47
N GLY A 89 7.71 -13.01 -0.20
CA GLY A 89 8.71 -12.55 0.77
C GLY A 89 8.43 -13.02 2.21
N TYR A 90 7.22 -13.50 2.46
CA TYR A 90 6.76 -13.94 3.79
C TYR A 90 6.45 -15.44 3.87
N ASN A 91 6.81 -16.23 2.85
CA ASN A 91 6.59 -17.68 2.87
C ASN A 91 7.12 -18.33 4.15
N TRP A 92 8.32 -17.94 4.59
CA TRP A 92 8.93 -18.45 5.83
C TRP A 92 8.07 -18.19 7.08
N LEU A 93 7.38 -17.05 7.13
CA LEU A 93 6.49 -16.69 8.25
C LEU A 93 5.16 -17.46 8.15
N ALA A 94 4.62 -17.57 6.94
CA ALA A 94 3.42 -18.35 6.68
C ALA A 94 3.59 -19.83 7.04
N GLU A 95 4.74 -20.41 6.72
CA GLU A 95 5.07 -21.79 7.11
C GLU A 95 5.04 -21.99 8.63
N GLN A 96 5.52 -21.00 9.41
CA GLN A 96 5.47 -21.11 10.87
C GLN A 96 4.04 -21.03 11.40
N PHE A 97 3.20 -20.16 10.85
CA PHE A 97 1.78 -20.09 11.24
C PHE A 97 1.04 -21.36 10.81
N ALA A 98 1.27 -21.86 9.59
CA ALA A 98 0.67 -23.09 9.09
C ALA A 98 1.11 -24.32 9.91
N ALA A 99 2.37 -24.38 10.31
CA ALA A 99 2.85 -25.43 11.22
C ALA A 99 2.16 -25.38 12.60
N GLY A 100 1.67 -24.20 13.01
CA GLY A 100 0.81 -24.02 14.18
C GLY A 100 -0.68 -24.34 13.93
N GLY A 101 -1.04 -24.77 12.73
CA GLY A 101 -2.41 -25.15 12.34
C GLY A 101 -3.23 -24.04 11.70
N ALA A 102 -2.69 -22.82 11.52
CA ALA A 102 -3.41 -21.73 10.87
C ALA A 102 -3.57 -21.95 9.37
N LYS A 103 -4.70 -21.51 8.80
CA LYS A 103 -4.84 -21.27 7.36
C LYS A 103 -4.22 -19.92 7.06
N VAL A 104 -3.22 -19.86 6.16
CA VAL A 104 -2.49 -18.61 5.92
C VAL A 104 -2.63 -18.16 4.47
N VAL A 105 -2.94 -16.88 4.30
CA VAL A 105 -3.11 -16.25 3.00
C VAL A 105 -2.10 -15.09 2.86
N LEU A 106 -1.27 -15.16 1.81
CA LEU A 106 -0.28 -14.14 1.45
C LEU A 106 -0.67 -13.48 0.13
N PRO A 107 -1.43 -12.37 0.13
CA PRO A 107 -1.70 -11.63 -1.09
C PRO A 107 -0.46 -10.88 -1.57
N ASP A 108 -0.32 -10.74 -2.89
CA ASP A 108 0.38 -9.61 -3.46
C ASP A 108 -0.63 -8.45 -3.53
N LEU A 109 -0.40 -7.36 -2.82
CA LEU A 109 -1.32 -6.22 -2.83
C LEU A 109 -1.45 -5.64 -4.23
N ARG A 110 -2.55 -4.94 -4.51
CA ARG A 110 -2.81 -4.24 -5.79
C ARG A 110 -1.58 -3.48 -6.27
N GLY A 111 -1.19 -3.68 -7.53
CA GLY A 111 -0.01 -3.06 -8.14
C GLY A 111 1.33 -3.55 -7.63
N HIS A 112 1.36 -4.65 -6.85
CA HIS A 112 2.59 -5.29 -6.36
C HIS A 112 2.69 -6.73 -6.84
N GLY A 113 3.91 -7.27 -6.85
CA GLY A 113 4.19 -8.65 -7.20
C GLY A 113 3.57 -9.04 -8.54
N LEU A 114 2.70 -10.05 -8.50
CA LEU A 114 1.98 -10.57 -9.67
C LEU A 114 0.51 -10.09 -9.74
N THR A 115 0.05 -9.32 -8.75
CA THR A 115 -1.28 -8.69 -8.78
C THR A 115 -1.31 -7.54 -9.75
N GLU A 116 -2.38 -7.48 -10.54
CA GLU A 116 -2.62 -6.44 -11.54
C GLU A 116 -2.84 -5.06 -10.88
N GLY A 117 -2.71 -4.01 -11.67
CA GLY A 117 -2.93 -2.63 -11.28
C GLY A 117 -1.69 -1.75 -11.48
N PRO A 118 -1.89 -0.43 -11.51
CA PRO A 118 -0.79 0.51 -11.62
C PRO A 118 0.08 0.47 -10.36
N ARG A 119 1.41 0.44 -10.55
CA ARG A 119 2.35 0.42 -9.42
C ARG A 119 2.28 1.74 -8.65
N GLY A 120 2.10 1.64 -7.33
CA GLY A 120 2.12 2.79 -6.43
C GLY A 120 0.90 3.71 -6.54
N ASP A 121 -0.18 3.26 -7.18
CA ASP A 121 -1.40 4.04 -7.33
C ASP A 121 -2.66 3.22 -6.96
N VAL A 122 -3.69 3.91 -6.51
CA VAL A 122 -5.03 3.38 -6.21
C VAL A 122 -6.08 4.35 -6.76
N GLN A 123 -7.24 3.85 -7.12
CA GLN A 123 -8.31 4.69 -7.67
C GLN A 123 -8.96 5.58 -6.60
N TYR A 124 -8.99 5.10 -5.35
CA TYR A 124 -9.53 5.83 -4.20
C TYR A 124 -8.86 5.39 -2.90
N ILE A 125 -8.93 6.27 -1.89
CA ILE A 125 -8.43 5.96 -0.54
C ILE A 125 -9.38 4.94 0.09
N GLY A 126 -8.83 3.78 0.50
CA GLY A 126 -9.60 2.65 1.03
C GLY A 126 -9.66 1.45 0.10
N GLN A 127 -9.24 1.58 -1.17
CA GLN A 127 -9.31 0.49 -2.14
C GLN A 127 -8.54 -0.76 -1.70
N MET A 128 -7.38 -0.61 -1.07
CA MET A 128 -6.61 -1.76 -0.57
C MET A 128 -7.31 -2.43 0.62
N GLU A 129 -8.02 -1.67 1.43
CA GLU A 129 -8.85 -2.21 2.52
C GLU A 129 -10.04 -3.01 1.97
N ASP A 130 -10.67 -2.50 0.92
CA ASP A 130 -11.78 -3.20 0.25
C ASP A 130 -11.28 -4.49 -0.42
N ASP A 131 -10.12 -4.46 -1.09
CA ASP A 131 -9.47 -5.65 -1.66
C ASP A 131 -9.20 -6.73 -0.59
N LEU A 132 -8.69 -6.32 0.58
CA LEU A 132 -8.44 -7.25 1.70
C LEU A 132 -9.73 -7.79 2.30
N ALA A 133 -10.81 -7.01 2.34
CA ALA A 133 -12.12 -7.48 2.80
C ALA A 133 -12.70 -8.54 1.84
N GLU A 134 -12.56 -8.33 0.53
CA GLU A 134 -12.94 -9.35 -0.46
C GLU A 134 -12.08 -10.62 -0.34
N LEU A 135 -10.78 -10.46 -0.09
CA LEU A 135 -9.86 -11.58 0.17
C LEU A 135 -10.33 -12.38 1.39
N ILE A 136 -10.57 -11.72 2.53
CA ILE A 136 -11.03 -12.37 3.74
C ILE A 136 -12.33 -13.12 3.48
N THR A 137 -13.32 -12.46 2.86
CA THR A 137 -14.62 -13.08 2.54
C THR A 137 -14.47 -14.33 1.66
N THR A 138 -13.46 -14.35 0.78
CA THR A 138 -13.21 -15.47 -0.14
C THR A 138 -12.58 -16.66 0.56
N TYR A 139 -11.67 -16.42 1.51
CA TYR A 139 -10.84 -17.48 2.12
C TYR A 139 -11.26 -17.89 3.54
N GLN A 140 -12.08 -17.06 4.21
CA GLN A 140 -12.61 -17.35 5.53
C GLN A 140 -13.69 -18.45 5.46
N GLU A 141 -13.63 -19.38 6.38
CA GLU A 141 -14.67 -20.38 6.61
C GLU A 141 -15.66 -19.92 7.70
N ASP A 142 -16.84 -20.51 7.72
CA ASP A 142 -17.89 -20.15 8.69
C ASP A 142 -17.39 -20.28 10.13
N GLY A 143 -17.43 -19.17 10.87
CA GLY A 143 -16.99 -19.12 12.28
C GLY A 143 -15.48 -19.17 12.49
N GLN A 144 -14.67 -19.10 11.43
CA GLN A 144 -13.23 -19.05 11.51
C GLN A 144 -12.76 -17.68 12.00
N GLU A 145 -11.90 -17.64 13.01
CA GLU A 145 -11.25 -16.41 13.48
C GLU A 145 -10.31 -15.84 12.41
N VAL A 146 -10.26 -14.50 12.28
CA VAL A 146 -9.43 -13.80 11.31
C VAL A 146 -8.38 -12.94 12.02
N ILE A 147 -7.11 -13.22 11.72
CA ILE A 147 -5.97 -12.46 12.24
C ILE A 147 -5.22 -11.82 11.07
N MET A 148 -5.06 -10.51 11.09
CA MET A 148 -4.26 -9.81 10.09
C MET A 148 -2.87 -9.50 10.64
N VAL A 149 -1.83 -9.88 9.88
CA VAL A 149 -0.42 -9.64 10.23
C VAL A 149 0.18 -8.68 9.23
N GLY A 150 0.51 -7.45 9.63
CA GLY A 150 1.03 -6.43 8.74
C GLY A 150 2.48 -6.04 9.03
N HIS A 151 3.33 -6.03 8.02
CA HIS A 151 4.71 -5.57 8.14
C HIS A 151 4.90 -4.19 7.47
N SER A 152 5.62 -3.29 8.13
CA SER A 152 5.99 -1.97 7.60
C SER A 152 4.74 -1.19 7.14
N SER A 153 4.65 -0.77 5.88
CA SER A 153 3.43 -0.13 5.32
C SER A 153 2.20 -1.05 5.34
N GLY A 154 2.38 -2.38 5.23
CA GLY A 154 1.31 -3.35 5.47
C GLY A 154 0.80 -3.31 6.91
N GLY A 155 1.66 -3.01 7.90
CA GLY A 155 1.24 -2.74 9.27
C GLY A 155 0.40 -1.47 9.39
N GLY A 156 0.75 -0.41 8.65
CA GLY A 156 -0.08 0.78 8.53
C GLY A 156 -1.44 0.50 7.89
N LEU A 157 -1.47 -0.33 6.85
CA LEU A 157 -2.72 -0.76 6.20
C LEU A 157 -3.57 -1.62 7.15
N THR A 158 -2.96 -2.53 7.91
CA THR A 158 -3.64 -3.33 8.94
C THR A 158 -4.33 -2.44 10.00
N ILE A 159 -3.66 -1.38 10.47
CA ILE A 159 -4.27 -0.42 11.42
C ILE A 159 -5.45 0.31 10.78
N ARG A 160 -5.34 0.73 9.53
CA ARG A 160 -6.43 1.39 8.81
C ARG A 160 -7.62 0.45 8.58
N PHE A 161 -7.36 -0.80 8.25
CA PHE A 161 -8.38 -1.84 8.12
C PHE A 161 -9.11 -2.04 9.45
N ALA A 162 -8.37 -2.31 10.54
CA ALA A 162 -8.92 -2.56 11.86
C ALA A 162 -9.70 -1.37 12.45
N GLY A 163 -9.27 -0.14 12.14
CA GLY A 163 -9.95 1.09 12.58
C GLY A 163 -10.96 1.64 11.58
N GLY A 164 -11.15 0.99 10.43
CA GLY A 164 -11.99 1.42 9.31
C GLY A 164 -13.32 0.68 9.21
N ALA A 165 -13.89 0.72 8.00
CA ALA A 165 -15.21 0.15 7.71
C ALA A 165 -15.27 -1.39 7.84
N HIS A 166 -14.12 -2.06 7.73
CA HIS A 166 -14.00 -3.52 7.75
C HIS A 166 -13.43 -4.07 9.06
N GLY A 167 -13.26 -3.22 10.09
CA GLY A 167 -12.62 -3.61 11.35
C GLY A 167 -13.26 -4.80 12.06
N ASP A 168 -14.58 -4.90 11.97
CA ASP A 168 -15.37 -5.98 12.58
C ASP A 168 -15.10 -7.37 11.94
N MET A 169 -14.40 -7.43 10.81
CA MET A 169 -13.97 -8.69 10.20
C MET A 169 -12.75 -9.31 10.90
N LEU A 170 -12.07 -8.58 11.79
CA LEU A 170 -10.84 -9.04 12.44
C LEU A 170 -11.10 -9.40 13.91
N ASP A 171 -10.67 -10.58 14.31
CA ASP A 171 -10.57 -11.00 15.72
C ASP A 171 -9.22 -10.57 16.33
N GLY A 172 -8.20 -10.33 15.50
CA GLY A 172 -6.90 -9.90 15.97
C GLY A 172 -6.02 -9.26 14.90
N ALA A 173 -5.04 -8.47 15.36
CA ALA A 173 -4.04 -7.86 14.49
C ALA A 173 -2.64 -7.95 15.09
N VAL A 174 -1.65 -8.31 14.27
CA VAL A 174 -0.23 -8.34 14.63
C VAL A 174 0.52 -7.33 13.76
N LEU A 175 1.27 -6.45 14.39
CA LEU A 175 1.98 -5.38 13.73
C LEU A 175 3.49 -5.59 13.84
N ILE A 176 4.15 -5.78 12.71
CA ILE A 176 5.59 -5.97 12.61
C ILE A 176 6.21 -4.70 12.06
N ALA A 177 6.90 -3.93 12.92
CA ALA A 177 7.53 -2.66 12.58
C ALA A 177 6.62 -1.75 11.72
N PRO A 178 5.39 -1.43 12.15
CA PRO A 178 4.41 -0.74 11.33
C PRO A 178 4.88 0.66 10.95
N PHE A 179 4.76 0.99 9.66
CA PHE A 179 5.00 2.34 9.17
C PHE A 179 3.69 3.11 9.13
N LEU A 180 3.53 4.10 10.01
CA LEU A 180 2.32 4.93 10.11
C LEU A 180 2.46 6.21 9.29
N LYS A 181 3.57 6.92 9.47
CA LYS A 181 3.97 8.09 8.70
C LYS A 181 5.45 8.43 8.98
N HIS A 182 6.03 9.24 8.11
CA HIS A 182 7.48 9.55 8.15
C HIS A 182 7.95 10.28 9.41
N ASP A 183 7.07 10.98 10.11
CA ASP A 183 7.33 11.74 11.35
C ASP A 183 6.56 11.18 12.55
N ALA A 184 6.12 9.92 12.50
CA ALA A 184 5.49 9.26 13.64
C ALA A 184 6.51 9.12 14.80
N PRO A 185 6.07 9.22 16.07
CA PRO A 185 6.96 9.00 17.22
C PRO A 185 7.65 7.62 17.21
N THR A 186 7.08 6.66 16.51
CA THR A 186 7.63 5.31 16.32
C THR A 186 8.67 5.24 15.21
N SER A 187 8.81 6.29 14.39
CA SER A 187 9.81 6.36 13.33
C SER A 187 11.15 6.76 13.92
N ARG A 188 12.22 5.97 13.67
CA ARG A 188 13.57 6.32 14.10
C ARG A 188 14.11 7.44 13.22
N THR A 189 14.40 8.58 13.81
CA THR A 189 14.94 9.75 13.11
C THR A 189 16.37 9.55 12.59
N ASP A 190 17.09 8.58 13.15
CA ASP A 190 18.47 8.22 12.85
C ASP A 190 18.61 6.90 12.06
N ALA A 191 17.54 6.43 11.45
CA ALA A 191 17.50 5.14 10.72
C ALA A 191 18.28 5.15 9.39
N GLY A 192 19.27 6.00 9.22
CA GLY A 192 20.18 6.00 8.07
C GLY A 192 19.58 6.49 6.76
N GLY A 193 18.44 7.20 6.81
CA GLY A 193 17.86 7.82 5.61
C GLY A 193 17.29 6.82 4.62
N TRP A 194 16.84 5.64 5.04
CA TRP A 194 16.25 4.61 4.19
C TRP A 194 15.01 5.08 3.40
N ALA A 195 14.37 6.15 3.86
CA ALA A 195 13.26 6.81 3.17
C ALA A 195 13.38 8.34 3.29
N GLN A 196 13.41 9.01 2.16
CA GLN A 196 13.30 10.47 2.07
C GLN A 196 11.97 10.83 1.43
N PRO A 197 10.95 11.25 2.21
CA PRO A 197 9.67 11.64 1.64
C PRO A 197 9.81 12.90 0.79
N LEU A 198 9.41 12.82 -0.47
CA LEU A 198 9.42 13.93 -1.42
C LEU A 198 8.18 14.81 -1.20
N VAL A 199 8.07 15.43 -0.02
CA VAL A 199 6.86 16.12 0.45
C VAL A 199 6.36 17.18 -0.53
N ARG A 200 7.28 17.99 -1.09
CA ARG A 200 6.90 19.00 -2.08
C ARG A 200 6.33 18.38 -3.34
N ARG A 201 6.91 17.26 -3.80
CA ARG A 201 6.40 16.50 -4.95
C ARG A 201 5.02 15.93 -4.65
N PHE A 202 4.79 15.36 -3.47
CA PHE A 202 3.47 14.88 -3.06
C PHE A 202 2.42 15.99 -3.04
N ILE A 203 2.75 17.18 -2.51
CA ILE A 203 1.85 18.34 -2.52
C ILE A 203 1.52 18.73 -3.97
N GLY A 204 2.54 18.85 -4.83
CA GLY A 204 2.33 19.21 -6.23
C GLY A 204 1.48 18.21 -7.00
N LEU A 205 1.71 16.91 -6.81
CA LEU A 205 0.90 15.83 -7.41
C LEU A 205 -0.54 15.87 -6.88
N SER A 206 -0.73 16.06 -5.56
CA SER A 206 -2.07 16.19 -4.97
C SER A 206 -2.83 17.39 -5.52
N MET A 207 -2.14 18.52 -5.77
CA MET A 207 -2.75 19.67 -6.42
C MET A 207 -3.22 19.35 -7.85
N LEU A 208 -2.41 18.64 -8.65
CA LEU A 208 -2.78 18.22 -10.00
C LEU A 208 -3.94 17.22 -9.99
N ASN A 209 -3.88 16.23 -9.11
CA ASN A 209 -4.94 15.22 -8.95
C ASN A 209 -6.27 15.86 -8.53
N GLY A 210 -6.23 16.88 -7.66
CA GLY A 210 -7.43 17.62 -7.25
C GLY A 210 -8.16 18.34 -8.38
N VAL A 211 -7.50 18.56 -9.53
CA VAL A 211 -8.10 19.12 -10.76
C VAL A 211 -8.18 18.10 -11.89
N GLY A 212 -8.02 16.79 -11.59
CA GLY A 212 -8.18 15.69 -12.54
C GLY A 212 -6.96 15.42 -13.43
N ILE A 213 -5.80 16.00 -13.14
CA ILE A 213 -4.55 15.77 -13.89
C ILE A 213 -3.74 14.70 -13.16
N THR A 214 -3.83 13.44 -13.59
CA THR A 214 -3.17 12.28 -12.97
C THR A 214 -1.97 11.74 -13.75
N ALA A 215 -1.70 12.26 -14.95
CA ALA A 215 -0.65 11.79 -15.84
C ALA A 215 0.79 11.88 -15.28
N ALA A 216 0.99 12.60 -14.17
CA ALA A 216 2.28 12.77 -13.52
C ALA A 216 2.49 11.82 -12.32
N ASN A 217 1.56 10.92 -12.02
CA ASN A 217 1.63 10.02 -10.87
C ASN A 217 2.61 8.85 -11.06
N GLY A 218 2.88 8.46 -12.30
CA GLY A 218 3.70 7.29 -12.68
C GLY A 218 5.08 7.63 -13.20
#